data_27447d63c73241e9ce345a6d4039e3b5
#
_entry.id   27447d63c73241e9ce345a6d4039e3b5
#
_cell.length_a   1.000
_cell.length_b   1.000
_cell.length_c   1.000
_cell.angle_alpha   90.00
_cell.angle_beta   90.00
_cell.angle_gamma   90.00
#
_symmetry.space_group_name_H-M   'P 1'
#
loop_
_entity.id
_entity.type
_entity.pdbx_description
1 polymer ?
#
loop_
_entity_poly.entity_id
_entity_poly.type
_entity_poly.pdbx_seq_one_letter_code
_entity_poly.pdbx_strand_id
1 'polypeptide(L)'
;MDIFHISSTQAVLLQDISAVSSPGFLWLDATHDEVTADVNAWRDTVERATGVHIYDLHLSDAVNLSHPSYFDATQDYALMVFRKLALAADKSDADQAKRRIPPALSKLDTKPVTFLLMDNALVTVHAENSRTIDAMRSRLLEARNKREGATYANRPPASAEELMLRLLNAMVDQYLALRQPLTAQIDRWQRALLNPRSLFNDWTALLDARIYLRKLDQLSEGQHDAVQELRDYLIDSHSGG
;
A
#
# COMPACT_ATOMS: atom_id res chain seq x y z
N MET A 1 10.04 -11.43 -8.88
CA MET A 1 8.83 -11.78 -8.08
C MET A 1 9.22 -12.76 -7.00
N ASP A 2 8.89 -12.48 -5.75
CA ASP A 2 9.14 -13.32 -4.59
C ASP A 2 7.86 -14.05 -4.17
N ILE A 3 7.97 -15.33 -3.81
CA ILE A 3 6.84 -16.14 -3.38
C ILE A 3 7.09 -16.62 -1.96
N PHE A 4 6.22 -16.24 -1.04
CA PHE A 4 6.27 -16.66 0.35
C PHE A 4 5.15 -17.65 0.62
N HIS A 5 5.47 -18.73 1.33
CA HIS A 5 4.47 -19.56 1.98
C HIS A 5 4.36 -19.16 3.45
N ILE A 6 3.17 -18.79 3.87
CA ILE A 6 2.88 -18.29 5.21
C ILE A 6 1.96 -19.31 5.91
N SER A 7 2.46 -19.86 7.01
CA SER A 7 1.72 -20.75 7.90
C SER A 7 1.48 -20.08 9.26
N SER A 8 0.71 -20.70 10.12
CA SER A 8 0.44 -20.20 11.47
C SER A 8 1.70 -20.00 12.33
N THR A 9 2.82 -20.61 11.95
CA THR A 9 4.06 -20.64 12.74
C THR A 9 5.23 -19.92 12.09
N GLN A 10 5.24 -19.79 10.76
CA GLN A 10 6.39 -19.23 10.04
C GLN A 10 6.01 -18.76 8.64
N ALA A 11 6.85 -17.86 8.10
CA ALA A 11 6.85 -17.50 6.69
C ALA A 11 8.17 -17.98 6.05
N VAL A 12 8.10 -18.56 4.87
CA VAL A 12 9.25 -19.10 4.13
C VAL A 12 9.24 -18.57 2.71
N LEU A 13 10.35 -18.04 2.26
CA LEU A 13 10.55 -17.69 0.85
C LEU A 13 10.75 -19.00 0.05
N LEU A 14 9.91 -19.22 -0.94
CA LEU A 14 9.95 -20.40 -1.80
C LEU A 14 10.88 -20.17 -2.99
N GLN A 15 11.67 -21.16 -3.32
CA GLN A 15 12.42 -21.21 -4.57
C GLN A 15 11.63 -21.96 -5.67
N ASP A 16 10.71 -22.84 -5.27
CA ASP A 16 9.83 -23.59 -6.16
C ASP A 16 8.43 -23.72 -5.55
N ILE A 17 7.41 -23.48 -6.35
CA ILE A 17 5.99 -23.53 -5.96
C ILE A 17 5.57 -24.96 -5.58
N SER A 18 6.18 -25.97 -6.18
CA SER A 18 5.88 -27.39 -5.90
C SER A 18 6.25 -27.85 -4.50
N ALA A 19 6.96 -27.04 -3.72
CA ALA A 19 7.42 -27.38 -2.36
C ALA A 19 6.38 -27.14 -1.25
N VAL A 20 5.16 -26.66 -1.57
CA VAL A 20 4.12 -26.35 -0.58
C VAL A 20 3.42 -27.64 -0.13
N SER A 21 3.77 -28.14 1.05
CA SER A 21 3.17 -29.36 1.62
C SER A 21 2.46 -29.14 2.97
N SER A 22 2.39 -27.90 3.46
CA SER A 22 1.80 -27.57 4.77
C SER A 22 0.60 -26.62 4.63
N PRO A 23 -0.35 -26.64 5.58
CA PRO A 23 -1.47 -25.71 5.58
C PRO A 23 -0.96 -24.26 5.75
N GLY A 24 -1.56 -23.33 5.00
CA GLY A 24 -1.21 -21.92 4.98
C GLY A 24 -1.70 -21.28 3.70
N PHE A 25 -1.17 -20.10 3.40
CA PHE A 25 -1.48 -19.37 2.17
C PHE A 25 -0.21 -18.85 1.50
N LEU A 26 -0.33 -18.44 0.24
CA LEU A 26 0.78 -17.89 -0.53
C LEU A 26 0.72 -16.37 -0.51
N TRP A 27 1.87 -15.73 -0.44
CA TRP A 27 2.05 -14.32 -0.76
C TRP A 27 3.01 -14.19 -1.94
N LEU A 28 2.48 -13.74 -3.08
CA LEU A 28 3.24 -13.48 -4.28
C LEU A 28 3.47 -11.97 -4.36
N ASP A 29 4.72 -11.56 -4.30
CA ASP A 29 5.09 -10.15 -4.26
C ASP A 29 5.96 -9.78 -5.45
N ALA A 30 5.51 -8.78 -6.22
CA ALA A 30 6.19 -8.32 -7.45
C ALA A 30 6.27 -6.80 -7.50
N THR A 31 7.27 -6.30 -8.18
CA THR A 31 7.34 -4.89 -8.53
C THR A 31 6.65 -4.64 -9.87
N HIS A 32 6.20 -3.38 -10.09
CA HIS A 32 5.64 -2.98 -11.39
C HIS A 32 6.60 -3.26 -12.55
N ASP A 33 7.91 -3.05 -12.33
CA ASP A 33 8.93 -3.25 -13.36
C ASP A 33 9.08 -4.73 -13.71
N GLU A 34 9.00 -5.63 -12.71
CA GLU A 34 9.00 -7.08 -12.96
C GLU A 34 7.78 -7.53 -13.74
N VAL A 35 6.59 -7.01 -13.39
CA VAL A 35 5.35 -7.36 -14.10
C VAL A 35 5.36 -6.82 -15.52
N THR A 36 5.77 -5.57 -15.72
CA THR A 36 5.80 -4.95 -17.07
C THR A 36 6.88 -5.52 -17.98
N ALA A 37 7.95 -6.10 -17.43
CA ALA A 37 8.99 -6.77 -18.23
C ALA A 37 8.45 -7.97 -19.01
N ASP A 38 7.56 -8.77 -18.43
CA ASP A 38 6.85 -9.85 -19.11
C ASP A 38 5.53 -10.17 -18.39
N VAL A 39 4.49 -9.46 -18.79
CA VAL A 39 3.14 -9.53 -18.21
C VAL A 39 2.54 -10.94 -18.32
N ASN A 40 2.78 -11.63 -19.44
CA ASN A 40 2.25 -12.98 -19.66
C ASN A 40 2.96 -14.01 -18.78
N ALA A 41 4.28 -13.97 -18.71
CA ALA A 41 5.04 -14.88 -17.84
C ALA A 41 4.71 -14.67 -16.36
N TRP A 42 4.45 -13.42 -15.96
CA TRP A 42 4.00 -13.11 -14.61
C TRP A 42 2.61 -13.71 -14.34
N ARG A 43 1.63 -13.48 -15.22
CA ARG A 43 0.29 -14.06 -15.14
C ARG A 43 0.33 -15.58 -15.05
N ASP A 44 1.06 -16.24 -15.96
CA ASP A 44 1.20 -17.70 -16.00
C ASP A 44 1.81 -18.24 -14.68
N THR A 45 2.69 -17.47 -14.05
CA THR A 45 3.29 -17.86 -12.77
C THR A 45 2.28 -17.72 -11.62
N VAL A 46 1.48 -16.66 -11.60
CA VAL A 46 0.40 -16.50 -10.62
C VAL A 46 -0.64 -17.62 -10.79
N GLU A 47 -1.06 -17.88 -12.03
CA GLU A 47 -2.03 -18.94 -12.33
C GLU A 47 -1.52 -20.32 -11.92
N ARG A 48 -0.25 -20.64 -12.19
CA ARG A 48 0.36 -21.91 -11.72
C ARG A 48 0.43 -22.02 -10.20
N ALA A 49 0.66 -20.88 -9.52
CA ALA A 49 0.78 -20.87 -8.07
C ALA A 49 -0.55 -20.98 -7.35
N THR A 50 -1.61 -20.38 -7.90
CA THR A 50 -2.90 -20.18 -7.23
C THR A 50 -4.03 -21.01 -7.85
N GLY A 51 -3.90 -21.40 -9.11
CA GLY A 51 -4.98 -21.99 -9.92
C GLY A 51 -5.99 -20.98 -10.44
N VAL A 52 -5.77 -19.68 -10.23
CA VAL A 52 -6.71 -18.60 -10.57
C VAL A 52 -6.21 -17.81 -11.76
N HIS A 53 -7.06 -17.65 -12.79
CA HIS A 53 -6.76 -16.87 -13.97
C HIS A 53 -7.04 -15.38 -13.74
N ILE A 54 -6.07 -14.51 -14.06
CA ILE A 54 -6.22 -13.06 -13.95
C ILE A 54 -6.74 -12.50 -15.28
N TYR A 55 -7.86 -11.78 -15.23
CA TYR A 55 -8.46 -11.14 -16.40
C TYR A 55 -7.59 -10.02 -16.96
N ASP A 56 -7.59 -9.86 -18.29
CA ASP A 56 -6.76 -8.88 -18.98
C ASP A 56 -7.02 -7.43 -18.52
N LEU A 57 -8.26 -7.10 -18.15
CA LEU A 57 -8.60 -5.79 -17.61
C LEU A 57 -7.84 -5.54 -16.31
N HIS A 58 -7.92 -6.46 -15.35
CA HIS A 58 -7.26 -6.34 -14.05
C HIS A 58 -5.74 -6.39 -14.17
N LEU A 59 -5.24 -7.10 -15.18
CA LEU A 59 -3.81 -7.10 -15.50
C LEU A 59 -3.34 -5.72 -15.97
N SER A 60 -4.14 -5.06 -16.82
CA SER A 60 -3.91 -3.68 -17.25
C SER A 60 -3.94 -2.70 -16.07
N ASP A 61 -4.88 -2.88 -15.14
CA ASP A 61 -5.01 -2.05 -13.94
C ASP A 61 -3.83 -2.24 -12.98
N ALA A 62 -3.35 -3.48 -12.84
CA ALA A 62 -2.22 -3.80 -11.97
C ALA A 62 -0.91 -3.11 -12.38
N VAL A 63 -0.72 -2.86 -13.69
CA VAL A 63 0.49 -2.19 -14.21
C VAL A 63 0.31 -0.69 -14.41
N ASN A 64 -0.90 -0.14 -14.24
CA ASN A 64 -1.20 1.27 -14.45
C ASN A 64 -0.78 2.12 -13.25
N LEU A 65 0.38 2.79 -13.35
CA LEU A 65 0.91 3.67 -12.30
C LEU A 65 0.01 4.88 -11.96
N SER A 66 -0.91 5.23 -12.86
CA SER A 66 -1.83 6.37 -12.67
C SER A 66 -3.21 5.95 -12.16
N HIS A 67 -3.45 4.64 -11.98
CA HIS A 67 -4.74 4.14 -11.54
C HIS A 67 -5.15 4.76 -10.20
N PRO A 68 -6.40 5.27 -10.05
CA PRO A 68 -6.91 5.72 -8.75
C PRO A 68 -7.06 4.55 -7.78
N SER A 69 -7.35 4.85 -6.50
CA SER A 69 -7.80 3.81 -5.59
C SER A 69 -9.13 3.26 -6.08
N TYR A 70 -9.25 1.95 -6.10
CA TYR A 70 -10.36 1.25 -6.73
C TYR A 70 -10.49 -0.16 -6.18
N PHE A 71 -11.70 -0.69 -6.16
CA PHE A 71 -11.99 -2.08 -5.80
C PHE A 71 -12.87 -2.71 -6.87
N ASP A 72 -12.64 -3.96 -7.18
CA ASP A 72 -13.51 -4.80 -8.00
C ASP A 72 -13.43 -6.25 -7.51
N ALA A 73 -14.50 -7.00 -7.62
CA ALA A 73 -14.56 -8.39 -7.23
C ALA A 73 -15.07 -9.26 -8.37
N THR A 74 -14.38 -10.36 -8.59
CA THR A 74 -14.78 -11.42 -9.50
C THR A 74 -15.28 -12.63 -8.68
N GLN A 75 -15.63 -13.71 -9.36
CA GLN A 75 -15.99 -14.96 -8.68
C GLN A 75 -14.77 -15.60 -7.99
N ASP A 76 -13.56 -15.44 -8.55
CA ASP A 76 -12.37 -16.19 -8.13
C ASP A 76 -11.40 -15.35 -7.30
N TYR A 77 -11.48 -14.01 -7.37
CA TYR A 77 -10.62 -13.11 -6.62
C TYR A 77 -11.18 -11.69 -6.55
N ALA A 78 -10.72 -10.93 -5.58
CA ALA A 78 -10.95 -9.50 -5.50
C ALA A 78 -9.67 -8.72 -5.85
N LEU A 79 -9.82 -7.65 -6.63
CA LEU A 79 -8.76 -6.71 -6.96
C LEU A 79 -8.96 -5.42 -6.15
N MET A 80 -7.90 -4.92 -5.54
CA MET A 80 -7.87 -3.59 -4.94
C MET A 80 -6.62 -2.85 -5.37
N VAL A 81 -6.79 -1.66 -5.91
CA VAL A 81 -5.72 -0.69 -6.10
C VAL A 81 -5.78 0.31 -4.96
N PHE A 82 -4.71 0.44 -4.18
CA PHE A 82 -4.61 1.41 -3.10
C PHE A 82 -3.45 2.37 -3.34
N ARG A 83 -3.70 3.67 -3.38
CA ARG A 83 -2.64 4.65 -3.55
C ARG A 83 -2.00 5.00 -2.22
N LYS A 84 -0.80 4.49 -1.98
CA LYS A 84 -0.01 4.83 -0.79
C LYS A 84 0.80 6.10 -0.98
N LEU A 85 1.13 6.78 0.10
CA LEU A 85 2.09 7.89 0.08
C LEU A 85 3.47 7.38 -0.33
N ALA A 86 4.07 8.04 -1.32
CA ALA A 86 5.48 7.92 -1.60
C ALA A 86 6.23 8.86 -0.64
N LEU A 87 6.75 8.32 0.45
CA LEU A 87 7.59 9.09 1.36
C LEU A 87 8.89 9.43 0.62
N ALA A 88 9.21 10.71 0.53
CA ALA A 88 10.44 11.17 -0.11
C ALA A 88 11.64 10.79 0.77
N ALA A 89 12.07 9.54 0.68
CA ALA A 89 13.30 9.08 1.31
C ALA A 89 14.55 9.28 0.43
N ASP A 90 14.38 9.64 -0.83
CA ASP A 90 15.43 9.49 -1.83
C ASP A 90 15.86 10.77 -2.53
N LYS A 91 15.57 11.96 -1.98
CA LYS A 91 16.20 13.19 -2.48
C LYS A 91 16.93 13.87 -1.33
N SER A 92 18.25 14.04 -1.53
CA SER A 92 19.18 14.62 -0.57
C SER A 92 18.63 15.85 0.17
N ASP A 93 18.88 15.93 1.48
CA ASP A 93 18.50 17.03 2.39
C ASP A 93 18.93 18.43 1.89
N ALA A 94 19.89 18.51 0.98
CA ALA A 94 20.37 19.75 0.39
C ALA A 94 19.33 20.48 -0.49
N ASP A 95 18.37 19.76 -1.09
CA ASP A 95 17.33 20.34 -1.93
C ASP A 95 16.10 20.81 -1.11
N GLN A 96 15.96 20.33 0.13
CA GLN A 96 14.86 20.71 1.03
C GLN A 96 15.07 22.10 1.66
N ALA A 97 16.30 22.49 1.89
CA ALA A 97 16.63 23.77 2.52
C ALA A 97 16.33 24.99 1.63
N LYS A 98 16.17 24.80 0.31
CA LYS A 98 15.91 25.88 -0.66
C LYS A 98 14.42 26.08 -0.99
N ARG A 99 13.52 25.20 -0.55
CA ARG A 99 12.08 25.31 -0.86
C ARG A 99 11.33 25.97 0.28
N ARG A 100 10.67 27.10 -0.02
CA ARG A 100 9.79 27.85 0.89
C ARG A 100 8.47 27.12 1.21
N ILE A 101 8.23 25.95 0.62
CA ILE A 101 7.02 25.15 0.82
C ILE A 101 7.24 24.18 1.98
N PRO A 102 6.29 24.08 2.92
CA PRO A 102 6.41 23.18 4.07
C PRO A 102 6.60 21.73 3.65
N PRO A 103 7.46 20.96 4.34
CA PRO A 103 7.72 19.56 4.01
C PRO A 103 6.47 18.69 3.96
N ALA A 104 5.46 18.99 4.79
CA ALA A 104 4.21 18.23 4.86
C ALA A 104 3.35 18.33 3.59
N LEU A 105 3.44 19.45 2.84
CA LEU A 105 2.61 19.69 1.66
C LEU A 105 3.40 19.68 0.36
N SER A 106 4.73 19.77 0.42
CA SER A 106 5.56 19.92 -0.79
C SER A 106 5.62 18.67 -1.69
N LYS A 107 5.16 17.52 -1.22
CA LYS A 107 5.28 16.24 -1.95
C LYS A 107 4.19 15.25 -1.55
N LEU A 108 2.94 15.57 -1.90
CA LEU A 108 1.90 14.56 -1.99
C LEU A 108 2.13 13.76 -3.30
N ASP A 109 3.16 12.96 -3.29
CA ASP A 109 3.36 11.94 -4.32
C ASP A 109 2.80 10.62 -3.82
N THR A 110 2.09 9.91 -4.67
CA THR A 110 1.47 8.62 -4.32
C THR A 110 1.80 7.60 -5.38
N LYS A 111 1.99 6.37 -4.94
CA LYS A 111 2.21 5.23 -5.84
C LYS A 111 1.11 4.20 -5.60
N PRO A 112 0.56 3.57 -6.66
CA PRO A 112 -0.39 2.51 -6.49
C PRO A 112 0.29 1.27 -5.91
N VAL A 113 -0.45 0.54 -5.11
CA VAL A 113 -0.19 -0.84 -4.73
C VAL A 113 -1.42 -1.63 -5.11
N THR A 114 -1.26 -2.62 -5.95
CA THR A 114 -2.34 -3.50 -6.36
C THR A 114 -2.30 -4.76 -5.52
N PHE A 115 -3.46 -5.15 -5.04
CA PHE A 115 -3.72 -6.39 -4.32
C PHE A 115 -4.66 -7.25 -5.15
N LEU A 116 -4.34 -8.53 -5.31
CA LEU A 116 -5.27 -9.55 -5.77
C LEU A 116 -5.45 -10.52 -4.61
N LEU A 117 -6.64 -10.50 -4.02
CA LEU A 117 -7.00 -11.34 -2.89
C LEU A 117 -7.73 -12.56 -3.39
N MET A 118 -7.22 -13.73 -3.07
CA MET A 118 -7.76 -15.05 -3.38
C MET A 118 -7.94 -15.83 -2.08
N ASP A 119 -8.71 -16.91 -2.09
CA ASP A 119 -8.97 -17.72 -0.89
C ASP A 119 -7.69 -18.20 -0.19
N ASN A 120 -6.68 -18.58 -0.98
CA ASN A 120 -5.45 -19.17 -0.48
C ASN A 120 -4.19 -18.37 -0.86
N ALA A 121 -4.34 -17.17 -1.40
CA ALA A 121 -3.21 -16.36 -1.81
C ALA A 121 -3.49 -14.86 -1.77
N LEU A 122 -2.45 -14.09 -1.52
CA LEU A 122 -2.40 -12.66 -1.77
C LEU A 122 -1.33 -12.37 -2.81
N VAL A 123 -1.68 -11.64 -3.85
CA VAL A 123 -0.70 -11.10 -4.81
C VAL A 123 -0.58 -9.60 -4.58
N THR A 124 0.64 -9.10 -4.53
CA THR A 124 0.92 -7.66 -4.44
C THR A 124 1.78 -7.21 -5.61
N VAL A 125 1.39 -6.08 -6.23
CA VAL A 125 2.19 -5.39 -7.25
C VAL A 125 2.43 -3.97 -6.79
N HIS A 126 3.69 -3.56 -6.70
CA HIS A 126 4.05 -2.26 -6.14
C HIS A 126 5.29 -1.67 -6.80
N ALA A 127 5.54 -0.37 -6.57
CA ALA A 127 6.78 0.26 -7.02
C ALA A 127 7.99 -0.29 -6.24
N GLU A 128 9.16 -0.29 -6.88
CA GLU A 128 10.42 -0.58 -6.19
C GLU A 128 10.59 0.24 -4.90
N ASN A 129 11.34 -0.31 -3.94
CA ASN A 129 11.65 0.34 -2.65
C ASN A 129 10.39 0.71 -1.83
N SER A 130 9.42 -0.18 -1.78
CA SER A 130 8.21 -0.01 -0.99
C SER A 130 8.46 -0.31 0.49
N ARG A 131 8.85 0.69 1.28
CA ARG A 131 9.14 0.53 2.72
C ARG A 131 8.09 -0.26 3.50
N THR A 132 6.81 -0.10 3.16
CA THR A 132 5.72 -0.82 3.83
C THR A 132 5.80 -2.32 3.54
N ILE A 133 6.00 -2.67 2.27
CA ILE A 133 6.14 -4.06 1.83
C ILE A 133 7.44 -4.65 2.40
N ASP A 134 8.56 -3.94 2.26
CA ASP A 134 9.87 -4.37 2.76
C ASP A 134 9.86 -4.60 4.28
N ALA A 135 9.19 -3.71 5.04
CA ALA A 135 9.02 -3.88 6.48
C ALA A 135 8.17 -5.11 6.83
N MET A 136 7.12 -5.40 6.03
CA MET A 136 6.32 -6.61 6.22
C MET A 136 7.11 -7.87 5.92
N ARG A 137 7.86 -7.90 4.81
CA ARG A 137 8.78 -9.00 4.47
C ARG A 137 9.77 -9.28 5.60
N SER A 138 10.44 -8.23 6.09
CA SER A 138 11.42 -8.35 7.18
C SER A 138 10.78 -8.93 8.44
N ARG A 139 9.60 -8.42 8.84
CA ARG A 139 8.86 -8.92 10.01
C ARG A 139 8.50 -10.40 9.89
N LEU A 140 8.02 -10.82 8.71
CA LEU A 140 7.64 -12.21 8.46
C LEU A 140 8.84 -13.16 8.52
N LEU A 141 9.98 -12.75 7.98
CA LEU A 141 11.22 -13.53 8.02
C LEU A 141 11.84 -13.57 9.43
N GLU A 142 11.75 -12.47 10.20
CA GLU A 142 12.23 -12.39 11.56
C GLU A 142 11.36 -13.17 12.56
N ALA A 143 10.05 -13.28 12.32
CA ALA A 143 9.12 -14.05 13.16
C ALA A 143 9.54 -15.52 13.27
N ARG A 144 10.25 -16.05 12.28
CA ARG A 144 10.85 -17.40 12.30
C ARG A 144 11.83 -17.60 13.46
N ASN A 145 12.50 -16.54 13.91
CA ASN A 145 13.60 -16.64 14.88
C ASN A 145 13.15 -16.42 16.34
N LYS A 146 11.91 -15.99 16.61
CA LYS A 146 11.42 -15.64 17.95
C LYS A 146 10.22 -16.52 18.33
N ARG A 147 10.51 -17.69 18.92
CA ARG A 147 9.48 -18.67 19.35
C ARG A 147 8.78 -18.34 20.68
N GLU A 148 9.25 -17.41 21.49
CA GLU A 148 8.68 -17.12 22.82
C GLU A 148 8.35 -15.63 22.99
N GLY A 149 7.10 -15.32 23.37
CA GLY A 149 6.67 -13.97 23.74
C GLY A 149 6.21 -13.08 22.58
N ALA A 150 5.79 -13.64 21.46
CA ALA A 150 5.30 -12.84 20.33
C ALA A 150 4.00 -12.11 20.70
N THR A 151 4.04 -10.77 20.72
CA THR A 151 2.85 -9.92 20.70
C THR A 151 2.08 -10.14 19.39
N TYR A 152 0.78 -9.84 19.36
CA TYR A 152 -0.07 -9.95 18.17
C TYR A 152 0.57 -9.35 16.90
N ALA A 153 1.30 -8.25 17.05
CA ALA A 153 2.00 -7.58 15.96
C ALA A 153 3.15 -8.39 15.31
N ASN A 154 3.71 -9.37 16.03
CA ASN A 154 4.83 -10.20 15.56
C ASN A 154 4.40 -11.62 15.14
N ARG A 155 3.13 -11.95 15.31
CA ARG A 155 2.59 -13.24 14.85
C ARG A 155 2.40 -13.22 13.33
N PRO A 156 2.74 -14.29 12.61
CA PRO A 156 2.38 -14.42 11.19
C PRO A 156 0.87 -14.23 10.99
N PRO A 157 0.43 -13.59 9.90
CA PRO A 157 -0.99 -13.48 9.59
C PRO A 157 -1.58 -14.88 9.37
N ALA A 158 -2.82 -15.07 9.81
CA ALA A 158 -3.49 -16.36 9.73
C ALA A 158 -4.07 -16.64 8.33
N SER A 159 -4.32 -15.58 7.55
CA SER A 159 -4.92 -15.68 6.22
C SER A 159 -4.41 -14.58 5.27
N ALA A 160 -4.73 -14.72 3.98
CA ALA A 160 -4.41 -13.75 2.95
C ALA A 160 -5.08 -12.38 3.23
N GLU A 161 -6.33 -12.40 3.70
CA GLU A 161 -7.09 -11.20 4.09
C GLU A 161 -6.40 -10.49 5.26
N GLU A 162 -5.96 -11.23 6.27
CA GLU A 162 -5.27 -10.62 7.42
C GLU A 162 -3.97 -9.96 6.98
N LEU A 163 -3.20 -10.58 6.08
CA LEU A 163 -2.00 -9.96 5.52
C LEU A 163 -2.33 -8.68 4.76
N MET A 164 -3.34 -8.72 3.88
CA MET A 164 -3.80 -7.55 3.13
C MET A 164 -4.22 -6.41 4.07
N LEU A 165 -5.03 -6.70 5.10
CA LEU A 165 -5.47 -5.71 6.07
C LEU A 165 -4.31 -5.11 6.87
N ARG A 166 -3.30 -5.90 7.25
CA ARG A 166 -2.09 -5.40 7.91
C ARG A 166 -1.29 -4.46 7.01
N LEU A 167 -1.17 -4.77 5.72
CA LEU A 167 -0.50 -3.92 4.74
C LEU A 167 -1.27 -2.61 4.53
N LEU A 168 -2.59 -2.68 4.34
CA LEU A 168 -3.45 -1.50 4.20
C LEU A 168 -3.37 -0.60 5.44
N ASN A 169 -3.46 -1.17 6.65
CA ASN A 169 -3.34 -0.42 7.89
C ASN A 169 -2.00 0.33 7.96
N ALA A 170 -0.88 -0.34 7.64
CA ALA A 170 0.44 0.29 7.63
C ALA A 170 0.57 1.41 6.56
N MET A 171 -0.18 1.32 5.46
CA MET A 171 -0.25 2.38 4.46
C MET A 171 -1.09 3.56 4.92
N VAL A 172 -2.23 3.31 5.58
CA VAL A 172 -3.11 4.34 6.16
C VAL A 172 -2.40 5.09 7.27
N ASP A 173 -1.63 4.42 8.12
CA ASP A 173 -0.85 5.06 9.20
C ASP A 173 0.10 6.14 8.68
N GLN A 174 0.60 6.01 7.45
CA GLN A 174 1.44 7.04 6.83
C GLN A 174 0.65 8.34 6.55
N TYR A 175 -0.64 8.24 6.20
CA TYR A 175 -1.50 9.41 6.05
C TYR A 175 -1.82 10.08 7.39
N LEU A 176 -2.04 9.27 8.43
CA LEU A 176 -2.25 9.79 9.79
C LEU A 176 -1.03 10.58 10.29
N ALA A 177 0.19 10.15 9.94
CA ALA A 177 1.42 10.85 10.28
C ALA A 177 1.53 12.26 9.64
N LEU A 178 0.84 12.52 8.54
CA LEU A 178 0.80 13.86 7.92
C LEU A 178 -0.07 14.85 8.69
N ARG A 179 -1.03 14.38 9.48
CA ARG A 179 -2.05 15.23 10.11
C ARG A 179 -1.44 16.32 10.98
N GLN A 180 -0.53 15.97 11.88
CA GLN A 180 0.06 16.93 12.82
C GLN A 180 0.93 18.00 12.12
N PRO A 181 1.90 17.66 11.24
CA PRO A 181 2.67 18.64 10.49
C PRO A 181 1.79 19.55 9.65
N LEU A 182 0.74 19.03 9.05
CA LEU A 182 -0.22 19.78 8.22
C LEU A 182 -0.99 20.80 9.05
N THR A 183 -1.56 20.38 10.18
CA THR A 183 -2.26 21.26 11.12
C THR A 183 -1.34 22.38 11.61
N ALA A 184 -0.14 22.04 12.08
CA ALA A 184 0.83 23.02 12.56
C ALA A 184 1.24 24.03 11.48
N GLN A 185 1.25 23.64 10.21
CA GLN A 185 1.54 24.52 9.10
C GLN A 185 0.40 25.49 8.80
N ILE A 186 -0.83 24.98 8.77
CA ILE A 186 -2.04 25.82 8.58
C ILE A 186 -2.14 26.85 9.71
N ASP A 187 -1.92 26.46 10.97
CA ASP A 187 -1.93 27.36 12.11
C ASP A 187 -0.85 28.45 12.02
N ARG A 188 0.33 28.13 11.48
CA ARG A 188 1.39 29.14 11.25
C ARG A 188 0.97 30.15 10.21
N TRP A 189 0.38 29.72 9.10
CA TRP A 189 -0.11 30.62 8.06
C TRP A 189 -1.26 31.48 8.55
N GLN A 190 -2.21 30.93 9.29
CA GLN A 190 -3.31 31.71 9.88
C GLN A 190 -2.78 32.83 10.80
N ARG A 191 -1.82 32.50 11.67
CA ARG A 191 -1.20 33.49 12.55
C ARG A 191 -0.42 34.56 11.78
N ALA A 192 0.27 34.18 10.72
CA ALA A 192 1.01 35.10 9.88
C ALA A 192 0.07 36.05 9.09
N LEU A 193 -1.04 35.54 8.58
CA LEU A 193 -2.07 36.30 7.88
C LEU A 193 -2.77 37.33 8.77
N LEU A 194 -3.01 36.94 10.06
CA LEU A 194 -3.70 37.80 11.02
C LEU A 194 -2.77 38.80 11.77
N ASN A 195 -1.47 38.73 11.52
CA ASN A 195 -0.52 39.63 12.18
C ASN A 195 -0.40 40.95 11.45
N PRO A 196 -0.94 42.07 11.99
CA PRO A 196 -0.91 43.37 11.33
C PRO A 196 0.49 43.99 11.21
N ARG A 197 1.48 43.46 11.96
CA ARG A 197 2.87 43.95 11.97
C ARG A 197 3.77 43.23 10.96
N SER A 198 3.27 42.20 10.28
CA SER A 198 4.02 41.39 9.35
C SER A 198 3.29 41.33 8.02
N LEU A 199 3.93 41.74 6.93
CA LEU A 199 3.40 41.51 5.60
C LEU A 199 3.51 39.98 5.30
N PHE A 200 2.38 39.34 5.07
CA PHE A 200 2.37 37.94 4.60
C PHE A 200 2.80 37.92 3.12
N ASN A 201 3.95 37.33 2.86
CA ASN A 201 4.55 37.31 1.50
C ASN A 201 4.51 35.88 0.87
N ASP A 202 3.89 34.93 1.53
CA ASP A 202 3.97 33.49 1.13
C ASP A 202 2.69 32.99 0.41
N TRP A 203 2.11 33.88 -0.42
CA TRP A 203 0.86 33.61 -1.15
C TRP A 203 0.95 32.41 -2.08
N THR A 204 2.10 32.24 -2.75
CA THR A 204 2.32 31.08 -3.62
C THR A 204 2.28 29.78 -2.85
N ALA A 205 2.94 29.72 -1.70
CA ALA A 205 2.91 28.53 -0.85
C ALA A 205 1.50 28.23 -0.31
N LEU A 206 0.71 29.26 -0.01
CA LEU A 206 -0.68 29.10 0.42
C LEU A 206 -1.57 28.57 -0.72
N LEU A 207 -1.38 29.04 -1.95
CA LEU A 207 -2.10 28.55 -3.13
C LEU A 207 -1.72 27.10 -3.45
N ASP A 208 -0.43 26.78 -3.41
CA ASP A 208 0.06 25.43 -3.62
C ASP A 208 -0.51 24.46 -2.55
N ALA A 209 -0.54 24.88 -1.30
CA ALA A 209 -1.14 24.13 -0.23
C ALA A 209 -2.62 23.80 -0.47
N ARG A 210 -3.39 24.77 -0.99
CA ARG A 210 -4.79 24.56 -1.36
C ARG A 210 -4.94 23.47 -2.44
N ILE A 211 -4.04 23.47 -3.43
CA ILE A 211 -4.02 22.44 -4.49
C ILE A 211 -3.73 21.08 -3.90
N TYR A 212 -2.73 20.98 -3.02
CA TYR A 212 -2.37 19.71 -2.38
C TYR A 212 -3.44 19.20 -1.42
N LEU A 213 -4.11 20.08 -0.68
CA LEU A 213 -5.23 19.69 0.17
C LEU A 213 -6.38 19.12 -0.64
N ARG A 214 -6.72 19.73 -1.79
CA ARG A 214 -7.75 19.19 -2.68
C ARG A 214 -7.36 17.82 -3.24
N LYS A 215 -6.08 17.64 -3.62
CA LYS A 215 -5.59 16.34 -4.08
C LYS A 215 -5.67 15.27 -2.96
N LEU A 216 -5.35 15.66 -1.73
CA LEU A 216 -5.44 14.77 -0.58
C LEU A 216 -6.89 14.36 -0.29
N ASP A 217 -7.82 15.30 -0.39
CA ASP A 217 -9.25 15.09 -0.22
C ASP A 217 -9.77 14.06 -1.24
N GLN A 218 -9.56 14.32 -2.54
CA GLN A 218 -9.93 13.40 -3.62
C GLN A 218 -9.30 12.01 -3.47
N LEU A 219 -8.04 11.96 -3.03
CA LEU A 219 -7.34 10.71 -2.78
C LEU A 219 -7.99 9.93 -1.63
N SER A 220 -8.35 10.65 -0.54
CA SER A 220 -8.98 10.05 0.64
C SER A 220 -10.38 9.54 0.35
N GLU A 221 -11.16 10.24 -0.49
CA GLU A 221 -12.46 9.78 -0.96
C GLU A 221 -12.34 8.44 -1.72
N GLY A 222 -11.49 8.37 -2.74
CA GLY A 222 -11.30 7.13 -3.50
C GLY A 222 -10.74 5.97 -2.66
N GLN A 223 -9.88 6.26 -1.67
CA GLN A 223 -9.41 5.25 -0.74
C GLN A 223 -10.53 4.76 0.19
N HIS A 224 -11.34 5.67 0.69
CA HIS A 224 -12.47 5.34 1.56
C HIS A 224 -13.45 4.43 0.83
N ASP A 225 -13.82 4.77 -0.39
CA ASP A 225 -14.76 3.98 -1.19
C ASP A 225 -14.22 2.57 -1.45
N ALA A 226 -12.96 2.45 -1.91
CA ALA A 226 -12.33 1.16 -2.15
C ALA A 226 -12.23 0.29 -0.87
N VAL A 227 -11.95 0.90 0.29
CA VAL A 227 -11.91 0.18 1.58
C VAL A 227 -13.30 -0.23 2.03
N GLN A 228 -14.34 0.58 1.80
CA GLN A 228 -15.71 0.21 2.12
C GLN A 228 -16.18 -0.99 1.28
N GLU A 229 -15.92 -0.98 -0.02
CA GLU A 229 -16.26 -2.09 -0.92
C GLU A 229 -15.50 -3.37 -0.53
N LEU A 230 -14.20 -3.28 -0.21
CA LEU A 230 -13.44 -4.41 0.32
C LEU A 230 -14.06 -4.95 1.63
N ARG A 231 -14.45 -4.07 2.55
CA ARG A 231 -15.08 -4.47 3.81
C ARG A 231 -16.38 -5.23 3.56
N ASP A 232 -17.24 -4.72 2.67
CA ASP A 232 -18.51 -5.32 2.37
C ASP A 232 -18.30 -6.69 1.69
N TYR A 233 -17.37 -6.80 0.77
CA TYR A 233 -16.94 -8.07 0.16
C TYR A 233 -16.48 -9.09 1.20
N LEU A 234 -15.62 -8.69 2.15
CA LEU A 234 -15.13 -9.60 3.20
C LEU A 234 -16.23 -10.06 4.16
N ILE A 235 -17.20 -9.19 4.48
CA ILE A 235 -18.36 -9.54 5.31
C ILE A 235 -19.24 -10.57 4.59
N ASP A 236 -19.53 -10.34 3.33
CA ASP A 236 -20.38 -11.21 2.52
C ASP A 236 -19.75 -12.59 2.31
N SER A 237 -18.45 -12.64 2.02
CA SER A 237 -17.70 -13.89 1.84
C SER A 237 -17.66 -14.75 3.11
N HIS A 238 -17.63 -14.13 4.31
CA HIS A 238 -17.65 -14.84 5.59
C HIS A 238 -19.06 -15.18 6.10
N SER A 239 -20.09 -14.53 5.57
CA SER A 239 -21.49 -14.75 5.98
C SER A 239 -22.20 -15.83 5.16
N GLY A 240 -21.65 -16.21 4.01
CA GLY A 240 -22.19 -17.21 3.08
C GLY A 240 -21.66 -18.63 3.25
N GLY A 241 -20.81 -18.89 4.29
CA GLY A 241 -20.19 -20.18 4.59
C GLY A 241 -20.89 -20.99 5.67
#